data_21be2b2a4b194e2f30996f4e01973b60
#
_entry.id   21be2b2a4b194e2f30996f4e01973b60
#
_cell.length_a   1.000
_cell.length_b   1.000
_cell.length_c   1.000
_cell.angle_alpha   90.00
_cell.angle_beta   90.00
_cell.angle_gamma   90.00
#
_symmetry.space_group_name_H-M   'P 1'
#
loop_
_entity.id
_entity.type
_entity.pdbx_description
1 polymer ?
#
loop_
_entity_poly.entity_id
_entity_poly.type
_entity_poly.pdbx_seq_one_letter_code
_entity_poly.pdbx_strand_id
1 'polypeptide(L)'
;MTPSAVNDDLARLAQFGTHGDAVRRLAWSDAHRDALDWLASRFEGAGLEASLDPAGNLIGRWQAGSGKAVVLGSHIDSGPEAGRYDGTLGVLGGLAAVELLKAKGVEPRHPVWVASFMDEEGVRFGASMLGSRAFVGQDVGEYLARRDADGVSVAEEMRRWGLDPERIGAAEAIDDVGAYLELHIEQGPVLERAGEEVGIVTGIVGMVQAQVRLDGEANHAGTTPMDARRDAVTGLARAALALREEAVARGGTATIGSVAVEPGAFTVIPARCEFSLDFRIGSRAEFDGLRELIETTVRRACEPDGLEVEIELTDADPPVEMDAAIVAELERAAARLGATARRMPSGAGHDAMLIAPHVPTAMLFVPSRGGISHSPLELTDPEHCELGVQVLAGALEALVG
;
A
#
# COMPACT_ATOMS: atom_id res chain seq x y z
N MET A 1 27.40 -2.21 -17.20
CA MET A 1 25.96 -2.43 -17.40
C MET A 1 25.38 -1.14 -17.97
N THR A 2 24.42 -1.20 -18.89
CA THR A 2 23.75 0.00 -19.40
C THR A 2 22.80 0.48 -18.29
N PRO A 3 22.87 1.78 -17.87
CA PRO A 3 21.90 2.31 -16.91
C PRO A 3 20.48 2.19 -17.44
N SER A 4 19.51 1.98 -16.55
CA SER A 4 18.09 2.04 -16.92
C SER A 4 17.62 3.50 -17.00
N ALA A 5 16.46 3.70 -17.62
CA ALA A 5 15.85 5.03 -17.66
C ALA A 5 15.05 5.37 -16.39
N VAL A 6 15.04 4.49 -15.38
CA VAL A 6 14.11 4.58 -14.22
C VAL A 6 14.19 5.92 -13.48
N ASN A 7 15.40 6.44 -13.25
CA ASN A 7 15.55 7.70 -12.51
C ASN A 7 15.06 8.92 -13.29
N ASP A 8 15.26 8.95 -14.61
CA ASP A 8 14.74 10.00 -15.48
C ASP A 8 13.22 9.92 -15.59
N ASP A 9 12.67 8.71 -15.71
CA ASP A 9 11.23 8.47 -15.76
C ASP A 9 10.54 8.84 -14.43
N LEU A 10 11.15 8.51 -13.27
CA LEU A 10 10.68 8.94 -11.94
C LEU A 10 10.65 10.48 -11.83
N ALA A 11 11.72 11.14 -12.28
CA ALA A 11 11.79 12.60 -12.28
C ALA A 11 10.74 13.24 -13.22
N ARG A 12 10.45 12.59 -14.35
CA ARG A 12 9.42 13.05 -15.29
C ARG A 12 8.01 12.82 -14.75
N LEU A 13 7.73 11.64 -14.20
CA LEU A 13 6.42 11.30 -13.64
C LEU A 13 6.07 12.19 -12.43
N ALA A 14 7.06 12.58 -11.63
CA ALA A 14 6.87 13.49 -10.49
C ALA A 14 6.37 14.89 -10.90
N GLN A 15 6.55 15.31 -12.16
CA GLN A 15 6.04 16.60 -12.66
C GLN A 15 4.50 16.62 -12.77
N PHE A 16 3.87 15.47 -12.91
CA PHE A 16 2.41 15.36 -12.88
C PHE A 16 1.92 15.38 -11.43
N GLY A 17 1.26 16.46 -11.05
CA GLY A 17 0.79 16.67 -9.69
C GLY A 17 1.79 17.37 -8.76
N THR A 18 2.85 18.03 -9.30
CA THR A 18 3.77 18.85 -8.49
C THR A 18 3.01 19.88 -7.67
N HIS A 19 3.22 19.90 -6.35
CA HIS A 19 2.64 20.83 -5.41
C HIS A 19 3.70 21.28 -4.39
N GLY A 20 4.36 22.41 -4.64
CA GLY A 20 5.57 22.80 -3.89
C GLY A 20 6.68 21.76 -4.08
N ASP A 21 7.17 21.19 -2.98
CA ASP A 21 8.16 20.11 -2.98
C ASP A 21 7.52 18.71 -3.00
N ALA A 22 6.18 18.64 -2.91
CA ALA A 22 5.41 17.40 -2.89
C ALA A 22 4.88 16.97 -4.27
N VAL A 23 4.49 15.72 -4.36
CA VAL A 23 3.62 15.19 -5.42
C VAL A 23 2.23 15.00 -4.84
N ARG A 24 1.22 15.60 -5.49
CA ARG A 24 -0.21 15.41 -5.21
C ARG A 24 -0.89 14.88 -6.45
N ARG A 25 -0.91 13.57 -6.59
CA ARG A 25 -1.51 12.87 -7.73
C ARG A 25 -2.58 11.90 -7.21
N LEU A 26 -3.62 12.51 -6.58
CA LEU A 26 -4.74 11.73 -6.06
C LEU A 26 -5.40 10.91 -7.18
N ALA A 27 -5.82 9.72 -6.84
CA ALA A 27 -6.57 8.87 -7.77
C ALA A 27 -7.75 9.62 -8.41
N TRP A 28 -8.01 9.37 -9.69
CA TRP A 28 -9.07 10.00 -10.49
C TRP A 28 -8.94 11.53 -10.68
N SER A 29 -7.83 12.16 -10.27
CA SER A 29 -7.56 13.57 -10.56
C SER A 29 -7.07 13.77 -11.99
N ASP A 30 -7.11 15.03 -12.47
CA ASP A 30 -6.55 15.37 -13.79
C ASP A 30 -5.04 15.10 -13.84
N ALA A 31 -4.31 15.38 -12.73
CA ALA A 31 -2.88 15.07 -12.63
C ALA A 31 -2.60 13.55 -12.75
N HIS A 32 -3.48 12.71 -12.20
CA HIS A 32 -3.37 11.26 -12.34
C HIS A 32 -3.67 10.83 -13.78
N ARG A 33 -4.67 11.43 -14.44
CA ARG A 33 -4.98 11.16 -15.85
C ARG A 33 -3.82 11.50 -16.76
N ASP A 34 -3.25 12.71 -16.60
CA ASP A 34 -2.11 13.17 -17.40
C ASP A 34 -0.88 12.27 -17.20
N ALA A 35 -0.68 11.79 -15.96
CA ALA A 35 0.38 10.84 -15.64
C ALA A 35 0.19 9.48 -16.33
N LEU A 36 -1.04 8.95 -16.33
CA LEU A 36 -1.37 7.68 -17.03
C LEU A 36 -1.24 7.82 -18.54
N ASP A 37 -1.67 8.95 -19.13
CA ASP A 37 -1.52 9.19 -20.57
C ASP A 37 -0.04 9.27 -20.99
N TRP A 38 0.81 9.90 -20.16
CA TRP A 38 2.25 9.86 -20.35
C TRP A 38 2.82 8.45 -20.20
N LEU A 39 2.42 7.71 -19.16
CA LEU A 39 2.88 6.35 -18.91
C LEU A 39 2.48 5.39 -20.04
N ALA A 40 1.26 5.53 -20.58
CA ALA A 40 0.81 4.76 -21.75
C ALA A 40 1.74 5.00 -22.95
N SER A 41 2.08 6.26 -23.25
CA SER A 41 3.04 6.61 -24.30
C SER A 41 4.43 6.03 -24.03
N ARG A 42 4.83 5.97 -22.75
CA ARG A 42 6.11 5.40 -22.35
C ARG A 42 6.14 3.88 -22.51
N PHE A 43 5.02 3.18 -22.21
CA PHE A 43 4.85 1.75 -22.48
C PHE A 43 4.93 1.46 -23.99
N GLU A 44 4.20 2.23 -24.80
CA GLU A 44 4.24 2.10 -26.27
C GLU A 44 5.65 2.33 -26.83
N GLY A 45 6.35 3.35 -26.32
CA GLY A 45 7.74 3.64 -26.69
C GLY A 45 8.72 2.51 -26.36
N ALA A 46 8.44 1.71 -25.33
CA ALA A 46 9.18 0.49 -24.99
C ALA A 46 8.68 -0.76 -25.75
N GLY A 47 7.70 -0.61 -26.64
CA GLY A 47 7.12 -1.66 -27.46
C GLY A 47 6.20 -2.61 -26.65
N LEU A 48 5.46 -2.07 -25.69
CA LEU A 48 4.36 -2.73 -25.03
C LEU A 48 3.03 -2.22 -25.60
N GLU A 49 2.03 -3.07 -25.68
CA GLU A 49 0.66 -2.67 -26.00
C GLU A 49 -0.02 -2.13 -24.75
N ALA A 50 -0.28 -0.82 -24.69
CA ALA A 50 -0.85 -0.15 -23.54
C ALA A 50 -2.37 -0.04 -23.64
N SER A 51 -3.09 -0.35 -22.55
CA SER A 51 -4.55 -0.17 -22.49
C SER A 51 -5.03 0.01 -21.05
N LEU A 52 -6.07 0.85 -20.87
CA LEU A 52 -6.82 0.89 -19.62
C LEU A 52 -7.82 -0.27 -19.59
N ASP A 53 -7.90 -0.92 -18.43
CA ASP A 53 -8.95 -1.88 -18.14
C ASP A 53 -10.23 -1.19 -17.62
N PRO A 54 -11.35 -1.91 -17.43
CA PRO A 54 -12.59 -1.33 -16.91
C PRO A 54 -12.50 -0.71 -15.50
N ALA A 55 -11.51 -1.06 -14.68
CA ALA A 55 -11.28 -0.45 -13.37
C ALA A 55 -10.38 0.79 -13.44
N GLY A 56 -9.80 1.09 -14.61
CA GLY A 56 -8.89 2.20 -14.82
C GLY A 56 -7.42 1.83 -14.58
N ASN A 57 -7.09 0.55 -14.37
CA ASN A 57 -5.71 0.10 -14.34
C ASN A 57 -5.09 0.27 -15.73
N LEU A 58 -3.88 0.84 -15.79
CA LEU A 58 -3.12 0.88 -17.03
C LEU A 58 -2.21 -0.33 -17.12
N ILE A 59 -2.39 -1.14 -18.16
CA ILE A 59 -1.60 -2.36 -18.36
C ILE A 59 -0.86 -2.27 -19.70
N GLY A 60 0.48 -2.31 -19.63
CA GLY A 60 1.36 -2.45 -20.79
C GLY A 60 1.74 -3.92 -21.00
N ARG A 61 1.45 -4.49 -22.16
CA ARG A 61 1.64 -5.91 -22.48
C ARG A 61 2.75 -6.12 -23.50
N TRP A 62 3.77 -6.87 -23.11
CA TRP A 62 4.71 -7.46 -24.05
C TRP A 62 4.19 -8.84 -24.44
N GLN A 63 3.55 -8.91 -25.60
CA GLN A 63 2.97 -10.14 -26.14
C GLN A 63 4.04 -11.02 -26.76
N ALA A 64 4.77 -11.76 -25.92
CA ALA A 64 5.78 -12.71 -26.32
C ALA A 64 5.48 -14.06 -25.65
N GLY A 65 5.93 -15.16 -26.27
CA GLY A 65 5.69 -16.49 -25.71
C GLY A 65 4.20 -16.91 -25.73
N SER A 66 3.83 -17.73 -24.75
CA SER A 66 2.46 -18.25 -24.61
C SER A 66 2.13 -18.61 -23.15
N GLY A 67 0.83 -18.82 -22.86
CA GLY A 67 0.38 -19.18 -21.52
C GLY A 67 0.14 -17.98 -20.62
N LYS A 68 0.23 -18.17 -19.30
CA LYS A 68 -0.04 -17.14 -18.32
C LYS A 68 1.10 -16.12 -18.24
N ALA A 69 0.73 -14.86 -18.03
CA ALA A 69 1.67 -13.75 -17.97
C ALA A 69 2.46 -13.70 -16.66
N VAL A 70 3.69 -13.19 -16.71
CA VAL A 70 4.38 -12.66 -15.54
C VAL A 70 4.11 -11.18 -15.49
N VAL A 71 3.49 -10.72 -14.38
CA VAL A 71 3.10 -9.33 -14.19
C VAL A 71 4.08 -8.65 -13.24
N LEU A 72 4.54 -7.45 -13.63
CA LEU A 72 5.24 -6.53 -12.74
C LEU A 72 4.35 -5.32 -12.54
N GLY A 73 4.36 -4.71 -11.37
CA GLY A 73 3.52 -3.52 -11.20
C GLY A 73 3.53 -2.98 -9.79
N SER A 74 2.75 -1.95 -9.62
CA SER A 74 2.39 -1.22 -8.41
C SER A 74 1.36 -0.16 -8.79
N HIS A 75 1.37 1.01 -8.15
CA HIS A 75 0.50 2.14 -8.43
C HIS A 75 1.28 3.41 -8.81
N ILE A 76 0.58 4.44 -9.30
CA ILE A 76 1.15 5.77 -9.50
C ILE A 76 0.34 6.89 -8.85
N ASP A 77 -0.84 6.60 -8.28
CA ASP A 77 -1.52 7.57 -7.41
C ASP A 77 -0.69 7.82 -6.14
N SER A 78 -0.98 8.90 -5.45
CA SER A 78 -0.22 9.32 -4.28
C SER A 78 -1.11 9.96 -3.24
N GLY A 79 -0.60 10.04 -2.02
CA GLY A 79 -1.17 10.86 -0.96
C GLY A 79 -1.22 12.37 -1.29
N PRO A 80 -1.79 13.20 -0.38
CA PRO A 80 -1.97 14.63 -0.62
C PRO A 80 -0.66 15.43 -0.61
N GLU A 81 0.37 14.92 0.06
CA GLU A 81 1.71 15.53 0.16
C GLU A 81 2.77 14.41 0.17
N ALA A 82 2.84 13.65 -0.93
CA ALA A 82 3.70 12.49 -1.06
C ALA A 82 5.06 12.83 -1.70
N GLY A 83 5.95 11.85 -1.70
CA GLY A 83 7.18 11.85 -2.48
C GLY A 83 6.95 11.41 -3.92
N ARG A 84 8.04 10.99 -4.57
CA ARG A 84 8.01 10.62 -5.99
C ARG A 84 8.27 9.13 -6.25
N TYR A 85 8.55 8.36 -5.20
CA TYR A 85 9.04 6.98 -5.34
C TYR A 85 7.98 5.95 -4.99
N ASP A 86 7.13 6.27 -4.02
CA ASP A 86 6.07 5.41 -3.52
C ASP A 86 5.16 4.92 -4.66
N GLY A 87 5.03 3.60 -4.80
CA GLY A 87 4.33 2.93 -5.91
C GLY A 87 4.97 3.15 -7.28
N THR A 88 5.31 4.40 -7.61
CA THR A 88 5.84 4.78 -8.92
C THR A 88 7.12 4.04 -9.30
N LEU A 89 7.98 3.73 -8.31
CA LEU A 89 9.18 2.93 -8.54
C LEU A 89 8.83 1.51 -9.02
N GLY A 90 7.76 0.91 -8.52
CA GLY A 90 7.33 -0.43 -8.92
C GLY A 90 6.88 -0.49 -10.38
N VAL A 91 6.09 0.49 -10.80
CA VAL A 91 5.62 0.57 -12.19
C VAL A 91 6.76 0.88 -13.17
N LEU A 92 7.52 1.94 -12.89
CA LEU A 92 8.63 2.35 -13.76
C LEU A 92 9.82 1.37 -13.70
N GLY A 93 10.05 0.76 -12.53
CA GLY A 93 11.03 -0.30 -12.36
C GLY A 93 10.65 -1.57 -13.14
N GLY A 94 9.36 -1.92 -13.16
CA GLY A 94 8.83 -3.00 -13.98
C GLY A 94 9.05 -2.75 -15.47
N LEU A 95 8.75 -1.53 -15.94
CA LEU A 95 9.03 -1.13 -17.32
C LEU A 95 10.52 -1.20 -17.65
N ALA A 96 11.38 -0.64 -16.80
CA ALA A 96 12.82 -0.65 -16.98
C ALA A 96 13.40 -2.08 -17.00
N ALA A 97 12.86 -3.00 -16.18
CA ALA A 97 13.23 -4.41 -16.20
C ALA A 97 12.89 -5.06 -17.56
N VAL A 98 11.71 -4.76 -18.11
CA VAL A 98 11.34 -5.24 -19.47
C VAL A 98 12.30 -4.68 -20.53
N GLU A 99 12.63 -3.39 -20.48
CA GLU A 99 13.57 -2.77 -21.41
C GLU A 99 14.97 -3.40 -21.33
N LEU A 100 15.44 -3.74 -20.12
CA LEU A 100 16.71 -4.46 -19.93
C LEU A 100 16.69 -5.86 -20.56
N LEU A 101 15.60 -6.61 -20.43
CA LEU A 101 15.45 -7.92 -21.08
C LEU A 101 15.45 -7.80 -22.61
N LYS A 102 14.69 -6.83 -23.14
CA LYS A 102 14.67 -6.54 -24.58
C LYS A 102 16.05 -6.15 -25.11
N ALA A 103 16.76 -5.29 -24.39
CA ALA A 103 18.13 -4.88 -24.76
C ALA A 103 19.14 -6.03 -24.75
N LYS A 104 18.94 -7.05 -23.90
CA LYS A 104 19.71 -8.29 -23.88
C LYS A 104 19.31 -9.27 -24.99
N GLY A 105 18.23 -9.02 -25.73
CA GLY A 105 17.69 -9.93 -26.73
C GLY A 105 17.02 -11.17 -26.13
N VAL A 106 16.49 -11.07 -24.92
CA VAL A 106 15.73 -12.17 -24.29
C VAL A 106 14.41 -12.36 -25.04
N GLU A 107 14.12 -13.60 -25.43
CA GLU A 107 12.84 -14.02 -26.00
C GLU A 107 12.03 -14.75 -24.90
N PRO A 108 11.06 -14.09 -24.25
CA PRO A 108 10.34 -14.69 -23.15
C PRO A 108 9.41 -15.80 -23.65
N ARG A 109 9.31 -16.87 -22.86
CA ARG A 109 8.36 -17.98 -23.11
C ARG A 109 6.95 -17.67 -22.63
N HIS A 110 6.81 -16.67 -21.77
CA HIS A 110 5.55 -16.20 -21.20
C HIS A 110 5.32 -14.72 -21.53
N PRO A 111 4.08 -14.26 -21.74
CA PRO A 111 3.79 -12.84 -21.83
C PRO A 111 4.29 -12.10 -20.58
N VAL A 112 4.73 -10.85 -20.74
CA VAL A 112 5.13 -9.99 -19.63
C VAL A 112 4.24 -8.75 -19.63
N TRP A 113 3.62 -8.47 -18.50
CA TRP A 113 2.79 -7.28 -18.34
C TRP A 113 3.41 -6.33 -17.31
N VAL A 114 3.21 -5.03 -17.52
CA VAL A 114 3.52 -4.01 -16.51
C VAL A 114 2.20 -3.32 -16.17
N ALA A 115 1.80 -3.38 -14.90
CA ALA A 115 0.55 -2.84 -14.41
C ALA A 115 0.76 -1.61 -13.53
N SER A 116 -0.08 -0.57 -13.75
CA SER A 116 -0.29 0.52 -12.80
C SER A 116 -1.71 0.39 -12.27
N PHE A 117 -1.85 -0.05 -11.04
CA PHE A 117 -3.15 -0.23 -10.41
C PHE A 117 -3.76 1.11 -9.98
N MET A 118 -5.09 1.17 -10.01
CA MET A 118 -5.87 2.36 -9.71
C MET A 118 -6.16 2.45 -8.22
N ASP A 119 -5.91 3.65 -7.63
CA ASP A 119 -6.36 4.02 -6.28
C ASP A 119 -5.88 3.04 -5.19
N GLU A 120 -4.56 2.77 -5.17
CA GLU A 120 -3.95 1.93 -4.14
C GLU A 120 -4.02 2.64 -2.78
N GLU A 121 -3.65 3.91 -2.75
CA GLU A 121 -3.58 4.74 -1.54
C GLU A 121 -4.96 5.00 -0.89
N GLY A 122 -6.03 4.98 -1.67
CA GLY A 122 -7.40 5.18 -1.17
C GLY A 122 -7.68 6.55 -0.56
N VAL A 123 -6.80 7.52 -0.73
CA VAL A 123 -6.82 8.79 0.00
C VAL A 123 -8.04 9.63 -0.31
N ARG A 124 -8.47 9.67 -1.58
CA ARG A 124 -9.55 10.54 -2.01
C ARG A 124 -10.92 10.03 -1.60
N PHE A 125 -11.16 8.72 -1.67
CA PHE A 125 -12.47 8.09 -1.47
C PHE A 125 -12.50 7.10 -0.29
N GLY A 126 -11.37 6.86 0.37
CA GLY A 126 -11.24 5.82 1.37
C GLY A 126 -11.43 4.41 0.79
N ALA A 127 -11.05 4.20 -0.47
CA ALA A 127 -11.28 2.99 -1.24
C ALA A 127 -9.94 2.39 -1.71
N SER A 128 -9.06 2.06 -0.76
CA SER A 128 -7.71 1.58 -1.06
C SER A 128 -7.70 0.32 -1.94
N MET A 129 -6.70 0.24 -2.82
CA MET A 129 -6.45 -0.91 -3.69
C MET A 129 -7.62 -1.23 -4.63
N LEU A 130 -8.41 -0.23 -5.06
CA LEU A 130 -9.57 -0.44 -5.92
C LEU A 130 -9.21 -1.23 -7.19
N GLY A 131 -8.12 -0.86 -7.83
CA GLY A 131 -7.68 -1.46 -9.08
C GLY A 131 -7.27 -2.92 -8.95
N SER A 132 -6.44 -3.23 -7.97
CA SER A 132 -6.00 -4.62 -7.73
C SER A 132 -7.12 -5.49 -7.17
N ARG A 133 -8.06 -4.95 -6.37
CA ARG A 133 -9.28 -5.68 -5.95
C ARG A 133 -10.12 -6.09 -7.17
N ALA A 134 -10.38 -5.17 -8.09
CA ALA A 134 -11.11 -5.48 -9.32
C ALA A 134 -10.32 -6.47 -10.21
N PHE A 135 -9.00 -6.33 -10.28
CA PHE A 135 -8.11 -7.20 -11.06
C PHE A 135 -8.14 -8.67 -10.59
N VAL A 136 -8.30 -8.90 -9.28
CA VAL A 136 -8.44 -10.26 -8.71
C VAL A 136 -9.88 -10.73 -8.60
N GLY A 137 -10.85 -10.00 -9.15
CA GLY A 137 -12.26 -10.38 -9.18
C GLY A 137 -13.01 -10.18 -7.87
N GLN A 138 -12.51 -9.35 -6.94
CA GLN A 138 -13.27 -8.99 -5.75
C GLN A 138 -14.44 -8.07 -6.11
N ASP A 139 -15.54 -8.18 -5.37
CA ASP A 139 -16.66 -7.25 -5.49
C ASP A 139 -16.27 -5.87 -4.92
N VAL A 140 -16.20 -4.88 -5.77
CA VAL A 140 -15.88 -3.48 -5.44
C VAL A 140 -17.09 -2.55 -5.53
N GLY A 141 -18.31 -3.10 -5.56
CA GLY A 141 -19.54 -2.31 -5.73
C GLY A 141 -19.73 -1.24 -4.66
N GLU A 142 -19.37 -1.51 -3.41
CA GLU A 142 -19.44 -0.53 -2.33
C GLU A 142 -18.48 0.65 -2.52
N TYR A 143 -17.29 0.39 -3.10
CA TYR A 143 -16.30 1.44 -3.39
C TYR A 143 -16.82 2.46 -4.41
N LEU A 144 -17.61 2.01 -5.40
CA LEU A 144 -18.17 2.89 -6.43
C LEU A 144 -19.09 3.98 -5.87
N ALA A 145 -19.74 3.72 -4.74
CA ALA A 145 -20.64 4.65 -4.07
C ALA A 145 -19.91 5.62 -3.11
N ARG A 146 -18.66 5.35 -2.74
CA ARG A 146 -17.88 6.22 -1.85
C ARG A 146 -17.66 7.58 -2.48
N ARG A 147 -17.69 8.63 -1.65
CA ARG A 147 -17.63 10.02 -2.10
C ARG A 147 -16.43 10.72 -1.48
N ASP A 148 -15.85 11.62 -2.25
CA ASP A 148 -14.83 12.55 -1.77
C ASP A 148 -15.43 13.71 -0.96
N ALA A 149 -14.59 14.64 -0.51
CA ALA A 149 -14.99 15.81 0.27
C ALA A 149 -15.92 16.76 -0.49
N ASP A 150 -15.91 16.73 -1.82
CA ASP A 150 -16.80 17.54 -2.67
C ASP A 150 -18.10 16.81 -3.01
N GLY A 151 -18.30 15.61 -2.49
CA GLY A 151 -19.48 14.77 -2.69
C GLY A 151 -19.52 14.03 -4.02
N VAL A 152 -18.42 14.00 -4.77
CA VAL A 152 -18.27 13.25 -6.04
C VAL A 152 -17.96 11.80 -5.74
N SER A 153 -18.67 10.86 -6.37
CA SER A 153 -18.42 9.42 -6.18
C SER A 153 -17.36 8.87 -7.13
N VAL A 154 -16.77 7.72 -6.77
CA VAL A 154 -15.87 6.95 -7.67
C VAL A 154 -16.56 6.68 -9.01
N ALA A 155 -17.82 6.23 -8.99
CA ALA A 155 -18.59 5.96 -10.21
C ALA A 155 -18.77 7.20 -11.10
N GLU A 156 -18.92 8.40 -10.52
CA GLU A 156 -19.00 9.66 -11.26
C GLU A 156 -17.66 10.00 -11.92
N GLU A 157 -16.53 9.80 -11.23
CA GLU A 157 -15.20 10.01 -11.81
C GLU A 157 -14.87 8.99 -12.91
N MET A 158 -15.22 7.72 -12.73
CA MET A 158 -15.07 6.70 -13.78
C MET A 158 -15.77 7.15 -15.07
N ARG A 159 -17.02 7.63 -14.97
CA ARG A 159 -17.77 8.15 -16.13
C ARG A 159 -17.10 9.38 -16.73
N ARG A 160 -16.55 10.28 -15.90
CA ARG A 160 -15.78 11.46 -16.38
C ARG A 160 -14.56 11.03 -17.19
N TRP A 161 -13.95 9.89 -16.83
CA TRP A 161 -12.82 9.30 -17.55
C TRP A 161 -13.25 8.47 -18.78
N GLY A 162 -14.57 8.32 -19.02
CA GLY A 162 -15.12 7.55 -20.14
C GLY A 162 -15.19 6.04 -19.85
N LEU A 163 -15.04 5.65 -18.60
CA LEU A 163 -15.22 4.26 -18.14
C LEU A 163 -16.68 4.03 -17.71
N ASP A 164 -17.10 2.78 -17.80
CA ASP A 164 -18.43 2.34 -17.38
C ASP A 164 -18.33 1.60 -16.03
N PRO A 165 -18.81 2.20 -14.91
CA PRO A 165 -18.75 1.57 -13.60
C PRO A 165 -19.46 0.21 -13.51
N GLU A 166 -20.48 -0.02 -14.34
CA GLU A 166 -21.21 -1.30 -14.36
C GLU A 166 -20.35 -2.45 -14.95
N ARG A 167 -19.28 -2.09 -15.63
CA ARG A 167 -18.34 -3.04 -16.24
C ARG A 167 -17.07 -3.27 -15.41
N ILE A 168 -16.96 -2.69 -14.21
CA ILE A 168 -15.73 -2.79 -13.39
C ILE A 168 -15.33 -4.25 -13.12
N GLY A 169 -16.29 -5.15 -12.94
CA GLY A 169 -16.02 -6.59 -12.78
C GLY A 169 -15.36 -7.24 -14.01
N ALA A 170 -15.38 -6.60 -15.18
CA ALA A 170 -14.66 -7.08 -16.36
C ALA A 170 -13.16 -6.69 -16.36
N ALA A 171 -12.67 -6.06 -15.27
CA ALA A 171 -11.24 -5.86 -15.02
C ALA A 171 -10.55 -7.12 -14.47
N GLU A 172 -11.32 -8.13 -14.05
CA GLU A 172 -10.77 -9.41 -13.60
C GLU A 172 -9.88 -10.04 -14.67
N ALA A 173 -8.60 -10.22 -14.35
CA ALA A 173 -7.59 -10.76 -15.25
C ALA A 173 -6.66 -11.76 -14.55
N ILE A 174 -6.93 -12.12 -13.30
CA ILE A 174 -6.06 -12.95 -12.46
C ILE A 174 -5.86 -14.36 -13.04
N ASP A 175 -6.85 -14.87 -13.77
CA ASP A 175 -6.76 -16.18 -14.41
C ASP A 175 -5.71 -16.25 -15.53
N ASP A 176 -5.35 -15.09 -16.12
CA ASP A 176 -4.31 -14.97 -17.15
C ASP A 176 -2.91 -14.74 -16.55
N VAL A 177 -2.79 -14.62 -15.22
CA VAL A 177 -1.55 -14.35 -14.51
C VAL A 177 -0.92 -15.64 -13.98
N GLY A 178 0.37 -15.81 -14.22
CA GLY A 178 1.16 -16.93 -13.73
C GLY A 178 2.03 -16.59 -12.52
N ALA A 179 2.49 -15.33 -12.44
CA ALA A 179 3.28 -14.81 -11.33
C ALA A 179 3.18 -13.27 -11.27
N TYR A 180 3.39 -12.70 -10.08
CA TYR A 180 3.46 -11.26 -9.87
C TYR A 180 4.71 -10.86 -9.09
N LEU A 181 5.36 -9.76 -9.52
CA LEU A 181 6.50 -9.16 -8.83
C LEU A 181 6.29 -7.66 -8.65
N GLU A 182 6.63 -7.16 -7.47
CA GLU A 182 6.54 -5.74 -7.15
C GLU A 182 7.86 -5.23 -6.56
N LEU A 183 8.46 -4.23 -7.23
CA LEU A 183 9.56 -3.45 -6.67
C LEU A 183 8.96 -2.25 -5.94
N HIS A 184 9.43 -1.98 -4.72
CA HIS A 184 8.94 -0.86 -3.95
C HIS A 184 10.04 -0.22 -3.10
N ILE A 185 9.84 0.99 -2.61
CA ILE A 185 10.64 1.53 -1.53
C ILE A 185 10.26 0.88 -0.20
N GLU A 186 11.20 0.80 0.76
CA GLU A 186 10.91 0.17 2.05
C GLU A 186 9.86 0.89 2.88
N GLN A 187 9.73 2.21 2.71
CA GLN A 187 8.90 3.10 3.54
C GLN A 187 9.29 3.06 5.04
N GLY A 188 10.43 2.48 5.34
CA GLY A 188 10.97 2.27 6.69
C GLY A 188 12.48 2.41 6.73
N PRO A 189 13.10 2.41 7.93
CA PRO A 189 14.52 2.68 8.11
C PRO A 189 15.39 1.43 8.27
N VAL A 190 14.87 0.22 8.04
CA VAL A 190 15.54 -1.04 8.44
C VAL A 190 16.75 -1.31 7.54
N LEU A 191 16.60 -1.17 6.22
CA LEU A 191 17.69 -1.39 5.26
C LEU A 191 18.79 -0.36 5.45
N GLU A 192 18.44 0.93 5.50
CA GLU A 192 19.40 2.01 5.70
C GLU A 192 20.20 1.81 7.00
N ARG A 193 19.52 1.50 8.12
CA ARG A 193 20.18 1.26 9.42
C ARG A 193 21.07 0.03 9.43
N ALA A 194 20.72 -0.97 8.63
CA ALA A 194 21.53 -2.19 8.52
C ALA A 194 22.67 -2.05 7.50
N GLY A 195 22.66 -1.01 6.66
CA GLY A 195 23.61 -0.84 5.57
C GLY A 195 23.39 -1.88 4.46
N GLU A 196 22.15 -2.32 4.27
CA GLU A 196 21.75 -3.30 3.26
C GLU A 196 21.09 -2.63 2.08
N GLU A 197 21.38 -3.12 0.87
CA GLU A 197 21.02 -2.45 -0.38
C GLU A 197 19.67 -2.89 -0.93
N VAL A 198 19.21 -4.10 -0.59
CA VAL A 198 17.90 -4.62 -1.01
C VAL A 198 17.22 -5.42 0.11
N GLY A 199 15.89 -5.31 0.17
CA GLY A 199 15.03 -6.12 1.03
C GLY A 199 14.25 -7.14 0.23
N ILE A 200 14.42 -8.42 0.51
CA ILE A 200 13.61 -9.48 -0.08
C ILE A 200 12.42 -9.71 0.82
N VAL A 201 11.23 -9.31 0.35
CA VAL A 201 10.01 -9.39 1.16
C VAL A 201 9.55 -10.83 1.29
N THR A 202 9.31 -11.26 2.52
CA THR A 202 8.87 -12.62 2.83
C THR A 202 7.37 -12.74 3.08
N GLY A 203 6.71 -11.60 3.30
CA GLY A 203 5.27 -11.50 3.52
C GLY A 203 4.86 -10.06 3.81
N ILE A 204 3.58 -9.78 3.71
CA ILE A 204 2.98 -8.51 4.08
C ILE A 204 2.16 -8.73 5.36
N VAL A 205 2.31 -7.82 6.32
CA VAL A 205 1.57 -7.89 7.59
C VAL A 205 0.07 -7.74 7.35
N GLY A 206 -0.74 -8.42 8.15
CA GLY A 206 -2.17 -8.18 8.20
C GLY A 206 -2.49 -6.90 8.96
N MET A 207 -3.58 -6.25 8.59
CA MET A 207 -4.03 -4.97 9.12
C MET A 207 -5.48 -5.04 9.55
N VAL A 208 -5.78 -4.50 10.73
CA VAL A 208 -7.15 -4.25 11.20
C VAL A 208 -7.27 -2.78 11.51
N GLN A 209 -8.23 -2.13 10.87
CA GLN A 209 -8.61 -0.74 11.15
C GLN A 209 -9.94 -0.68 11.88
N ALA A 210 -10.06 0.22 12.86
CA ALA A 210 -11.27 0.40 13.63
C ALA A 210 -11.50 1.86 14.01
N GLN A 211 -12.78 2.20 14.16
CA GLN A 211 -13.23 3.39 14.90
C GLN A 211 -13.69 2.95 16.28
N VAL A 212 -13.18 3.61 17.30
CA VAL A 212 -13.53 3.33 18.69
C VAL A 212 -14.15 4.55 19.32
N ARG A 213 -15.33 4.36 19.94
CA ARG A 213 -16.02 5.39 20.72
C ARG A 213 -16.09 4.98 22.19
N LEU A 214 -15.71 5.89 23.06
CA LEU A 214 -15.78 5.78 24.51
C LEU A 214 -16.78 6.81 25.04
N ASP A 215 -17.84 6.36 25.69
CA ASP A 215 -18.84 7.23 26.30
C ASP A 215 -18.73 7.17 27.85
N GLY A 216 -18.50 8.32 28.44
CA GLY A 216 -18.43 8.57 29.89
C GLY A 216 -19.48 9.58 30.32
N GLU A 217 -19.09 10.55 31.18
CA GLU A 217 -20.02 11.54 31.72
C GLU A 217 -19.38 12.92 31.89
N ALA A 218 -19.99 13.94 31.28
CA ALA A 218 -19.57 15.32 31.48
C ALA A 218 -19.93 15.81 32.89
N ASN A 219 -18.95 16.40 33.57
CA ASN A 219 -19.18 17.02 34.87
C ASN A 219 -18.14 18.13 35.11
N HIS A 220 -18.28 18.88 36.19
CA HIS A 220 -17.39 19.99 36.52
C HIS A 220 -15.98 19.47 36.88
N ALA A 221 -14.96 19.88 36.15
CA ALA A 221 -13.59 19.39 36.29
C ALA A 221 -12.94 19.65 37.65
N GLY A 222 -13.31 20.75 38.33
CA GLY A 222 -12.73 21.14 39.63
C GLY A 222 -13.45 20.58 40.85
N THR A 223 -14.74 20.25 40.76
CA THR A 223 -15.57 19.85 41.92
C THR A 223 -15.90 18.36 41.94
N THR A 224 -15.72 17.62 40.83
CA THR A 224 -15.92 16.17 40.80
C THR A 224 -14.68 15.45 41.24
N PRO A 225 -14.73 14.66 42.35
CA PRO A 225 -13.60 13.87 42.82
C PRO A 225 -13.09 12.88 41.76
N MET A 226 -11.83 12.53 41.80
CA MET A 226 -11.20 11.65 40.80
C MET A 226 -11.83 10.25 40.72
N ASP A 227 -12.23 9.69 41.86
CA ASP A 227 -12.87 8.39 41.99
C ASP A 227 -14.37 8.36 41.61
N ALA A 228 -14.95 9.52 41.35
CA ALA A 228 -16.34 9.65 40.89
C ALA A 228 -16.47 10.02 39.40
N ARG A 229 -15.36 10.00 38.64
CA ARG A 229 -15.34 10.41 37.23
C ARG A 229 -15.56 9.21 36.30
N ARG A 230 -16.29 9.49 35.22
CA ARG A 230 -16.36 8.65 34.03
C ARG A 230 -15.72 9.40 32.87
N ASP A 231 -14.38 9.51 32.91
CA ASP A 231 -13.58 10.36 32.03
C ASP A 231 -13.13 9.56 30.79
N ALA A 232 -13.71 9.88 29.64
CA ALA A 232 -13.44 9.20 28.39
C ALA A 232 -11.97 9.31 27.92
N VAL A 233 -11.28 10.42 28.23
CA VAL A 233 -9.84 10.58 27.88
C VAL A 233 -8.95 9.72 28.76
N THR A 234 -9.30 9.48 30.01
CA THR A 234 -8.55 8.54 30.85
C THR A 234 -8.66 7.11 30.31
N GLY A 235 -9.85 6.70 29.82
CA GLY A 235 -10.03 5.42 29.14
C GLY A 235 -9.22 5.29 27.87
N LEU A 236 -9.21 6.32 27.01
CA LEU A 236 -8.35 6.37 25.82
C LEU A 236 -6.87 6.18 26.20
N ALA A 237 -6.36 6.90 27.20
CA ALA A 237 -4.96 6.82 27.60
C ALA A 237 -4.56 5.40 28.01
N ARG A 238 -5.40 4.71 28.79
CA ARG A 238 -5.18 3.30 29.16
C ARG A 238 -5.28 2.37 27.96
N ALA A 239 -6.29 2.54 27.12
CA ALA A 239 -6.47 1.73 25.91
C ALA A 239 -5.27 1.86 24.96
N ALA A 240 -4.77 3.07 24.73
CA ALA A 240 -3.61 3.33 23.88
C ALA A 240 -2.34 2.64 24.37
N LEU A 241 -2.07 2.70 25.69
CA LEU A 241 -0.92 2.02 26.29
C LEU A 241 -1.07 0.50 26.22
N ALA A 242 -2.25 -0.04 26.54
CA ALA A 242 -2.51 -1.47 26.48
C ALA A 242 -2.42 -2.03 25.05
N LEU A 243 -2.99 -1.35 24.04
CA LEU A 243 -2.86 -1.75 22.64
C LEU A 243 -1.42 -1.73 22.18
N ARG A 244 -0.64 -0.72 22.57
CA ARG A 244 0.80 -0.67 22.28
C ARG A 244 1.55 -1.86 22.89
N GLU A 245 1.27 -2.22 24.14
CA GLU A 245 1.89 -3.37 24.83
C GLU A 245 1.56 -4.68 24.10
N GLU A 246 0.30 -4.87 23.70
CA GLU A 246 -0.15 -6.03 22.93
C GLU A 246 0.54 -6.13 21.56
N ALA A 247 0.69 -5.00 20.86
CA ALA A 247 1.40 -4.95 19.57
C ALA A 247 2.88 -5.31 19.75
N VAL A 248 3.57 -4.70 20.71
CA VAL A 248 4.99 -4.99 20.97
C VAL A 248 5.21 -6.46 21.35
N ALA A 249 4.34 -7.04 22.18
CA ALA A 249 4.44 -8.44 22.59
C ALA A 249 4.34 -9.43 21.42
N ARG A 250 3.69 -9.03 20.32
CA ARG A 250 3.48 -9.83 19.11
C ARG A 250 4.38 -9.44 17.94
N GLY A 251 5.30 -8.48 18.15
CA GLY A 251 6.14 -7.96 17.05
C GLY A 251 5.36 -7.18 15.99
N GLY A 252 4.18 -6.66 16.34
CA GLY A 252 3.33 -5.86 15.51
C GLY A 252 3.38 -4.36 15.82
N THR A 253 2.47 -3.60 15.23
CA THR A 253 2.32 -2.17 15.50
C THR A 253 0.86 -1.81 15.80
N ALA A 254 0.65 -0.82 16.68
CA ALA A 254 -0.67 -0.22 16.93
C ALA A 254 -0.54 1.29 16.94
N THR A 255 -1.37 1.95 16.12
CA THR A 255 -1.33 3.41 15.94
C THR A 255 -2.73 3.98 16.15
N ILE A 256 -2.82 5.03 16.96
CA ILE A 256 -4.01 5.89 17.05
C ILE A 256 -3.74 7.11 16.19
N GLY A 257 -4.40 7.19 15.02
CA GLY A 257 -4.14 8.21 14.01
C GLY A 257 -4.95 9.51 14.23
N SER A 258 -6.14 9.39 14.81
CA SER A 258 -7.00 10.54 15.09
C SER A 258 -7.67 10.41 16.45
N VAL A 259 -7.95 11.56 17.08
CA VAL A 259 -8.66 11.63 18.35
C VAL A 259 -9.60 12.84 18.34
N ALA A 260 -10.88 12.61 18.66
CA ALA A 260 -11.86 13.64 18.90
C ALA A 260 -12.37 13.55 20.34
N VAL A 261 -12.54 14.69 21.02
CA VAL A 261 -12.94 14.78 22.43
C VAL A 261 -14.10 15.75 22.59
N GLU A 262 -15.15 15.33 23.25
CA GLU A 262 -16.32 16.15 23.56
C GLU A 262 -16.53 16.28 25.07
N PRO A 263 -16.90 17.49 25.54
CA PRO A 263 -17.14 18.76 24.83
C PRO A 263 -15.85 19.55 24.52
N GLY A 264 -14.65 19.08 24.86
CA GLY A 264 -13.39 19.74 24.55
C GLY A 264 -13.16 21.07 25.30
N ALA A 265 -13.68 21.20 26.51
CA ALA A 265 -13.64 22.42 27.32
C ALA A 265 -12.75 22.23 28.56
N PHE A 266 -11.96 23.26 28.95
CA PHE A 266 -11.00 23.19 30.06
C PHE A 266 -11.64 22.83 31.42
N THR A 267 -12.89 23.20 31.63
CA THR A 267 -13.60 23.08 32.93
C THR A 267 -14.58 21.92 33.00
N VAL A 268 -14.62 21.06 31.97
CA VAL A 268 -15.57 19.95 31.84
C VAL A 268 -14.83 18.63 31.65
N ILE A 269 -15.21 17.61 32.41
CA ILE A 269 -14.71 16.24 32.22
C ILE A 269 -15.17 15.73 30.87
N PRO A 270 -14.32 15.17 30.02
CA PRO A 270 -14.69 14.62 28.71
C PRO A 270 -15.75 13.52 28.81
N ALA A 271 -16.92 13.76 28.20
CA ALA A 271 -18.01 12.80 28.15
C ALA A 271 -17.82 11.75 27.04
N ARG A 272 -17.17 12.15 25.95
CA ARG A 272 -16.93 11.27 24.79
C ARG A 272 -15.52 11.44 24.27
N CYS A 273 -14.95 10.32 23.84
CA CYS A 273 -13.73 10.28 23.05
C CYS A 273 -13.91 9.31 21.90
N GLU A 274 -13.63 9.76 20.69
CA GLU A 274 -13.58 8.93 19.48
C GLU A 274 -12.15 8.89 18.97
N PHE A 275 -11.68 7.71 18.53
CA PHE A 275 -10.35 7.56 17.96
C PHE A 275 -10.29 6.49 16.90
N SER A 276 -9.41 6.67 15.91
CA SER A 276 -9.07 5.64 14.93
C SER A 276 -7.96 4.74 15.45
N LEU A 277 -8.02 3.45 15.11
CA LEU A 277 -7.00 2.47 15.39
C LEU A 277 -6.57 1.78 14.10
N ASP A 278 -5.25 1.70 13.88
CA ASP A 278 -4.59 0.83 12.89
C ASP A 278 -3.73 -0.16 13.67
N PHE A 279 -4.04 -1.46 13.57
CA PHE A 279 -3.28 -2.53 14.23
C PHE A 279 -2.75 -3.52 13.19
N ARG A 280 -1.43 -3.72 13.15
CA ARG A 280 -0.76 -4.57 12.16
C ARG A 280 -0.02 -5.72 12.80
N ILE A 281 -0.07 -6.92 12.17
CA ILE A 281 0.54 -8.13 12.68
C ILE A 281 0.97 -9.07 11.55
N GLY A 282 2.15 -9.71 11.68
CA GLY A 282 2.69 -10.59 10.63
C GLY A 282 2.16 -12.02 10.67
N SER A 283 1.68 -12.49 11.82
CA SER A 283 1.25 -13.89 12.00
C SER A 283 -0.21 -14.08 11.63
N ARG A 284 -0.52 -14.99 10.70
CA ARG A 284 -1.88 -15.35 10.33
C ARG A 284 -2.67 -15.89 11.53
N ALA A 285 -2.06 -16.75 12.34
CA ALA A 285 -2.73 -17.32 13.50
C ALA A 285 -3.11 -16.27 14.56
N GLU A 286 -2.30 -15.23 14.70
CA GLU A 286 -2.61 -14.12 15.61
C GLU A 286 -3.60 -13.13 14.99
N PHE A 287 -3.57 -12.96 13.66
CA PHE A 287 -4.52 -12.12 12.94
C PHE A 287 -5.97 -12.62 13.10
N ASP A 288 -6.18 -13.93 13.01
CA ASP A 288 -7.51 -14.53 13.16
C ASP A 288 -8.16 -14.23 14.53
N GLY A 289 -7.33 -13.98 15.57
CA GLY A 289 -7.78 -13.54 16.90
C GLY A 289 -7.70 -12.04 17.17
N LEU A 290 -7.22 -11.23 16.21
CA LEU A 290 -6.88 -9.83 16.43
C LEU A 290 -8.08 -8.95 16.78
N ARG A 291 -9.23 -9.21 16.18
CA ARG A 291 -10.48 -8.52 16.49
C ARG A 291 -10.84 -8.69 17.98
N GLU A 292 -10.88 -9.93 18.46
CA GLU A 292 -11.20 -10.26 19.86
C GLU A 292 -10.18 -9.65 20.81
N LEU A 293 -8.90 -9.68 20.43
CA LEU A 293 -7.82 -9.04 21.18
C LEU A 293 -8.06 -7.53 21.35
N ILE A 294 -8.34 -6.82 20.26
CA ILE A 294 -8.62 -5.36 20.27
C ILE A 294 -9.83 -5.08 21.16
N GLU A 295 -10.95 -5.76 20.93
CA GLU A 295 -12.17 -5.57 21.71
C GLU A 295 -11.95 -5.81 23.21
N THR A 296 -11.32 -6.91 23.56
CA THR A 296 -11.03 -7.27 24.96
C THR A 296 -10.09 -6.27 25.61
N THR A 297 -9.03 -5.87 24.91
CA THR A 297 -8.02 -4.93 25.42
C THR A 297 -8.63 -3.56 25.70
N VAL A 298 -9.40 -3.03 24.75
CA VAL A 298 -10.03 -1.71 24.92
C VAL A 298 -11.09 -1.74 26.04
N ARG A 299 -11.99 -2.74 26.05
CA ARG A 299 -13.02 -2.85 27.10
C ARG A 299 -12.42 -2.98 28.50
N ARG A 300 -11.40 -3.84 28.66
CA ARG A 300 -10.68 -4.03 29.93
C ARG A 300 -9.97 -2.74 30.38
N ALA A 301 -9.39 -1.98 29.47
CA ALA A 301 -8.75 -0.71 29.78
C ALA A 301 -9.76 0.37 30.25
N CYS A 302 -10.99 0.31 29.77
CA CYS A 302 -12.06 1.28 30.07
C CYS A 302 -12.91 0.89 31.31
N GLU A 303 -12.85 -0.36 31.75
CA GLU A 303 -13.64 -0.88 32.89
C GLU A 303 -13.45 -0.09 34.19
N PRO A 304 -12.22 0.35 34.60
CA PRO A 304 -12.02 1.10 35.83
C PRO A 304 -12.76 2.45 35.89
N ASP A 305 -13.03 3.05 34.74
CA ASP A 305 -13.76 4.34 34.64
C ASP A 305 -15.26 4.13 34.34
N GLY A 306 -15.71 2.88 34.20
CA GLY A 306 -17.11 2.54 33.90
C GLY A 306 -17.60 3.08 32.55
N LEU A 307 -16.72 3.17 31.57
CA LEU A 307 -17.06 3.71 30.23
C LEU A 307 -17.83 2.70 29.39
N GLU A 308 -18.73 3.20 28.56
CA GLU A 308 -19.33 2.42 27.47
C GLU A 308 -18.39 2.44 26.27
N VAL A 309 -18.21 1.27 25.62
CA VAL A 309 -17.25 1.09 24.53
C VAL A 309 -17.97 0.55 23.31
N GLU A 310 -17.89 1.28 22.22
CA GLU A 310 -18.32 0.85 20.89
C GLU A 310 -17.11 0.77 19.97
N ILE A 311 -16.99 -0.34 19.20
CA ILE A 311 -15.89 -0.58 18.28
C ILE A 311 -16.50 -1.00 16.95
N GLU A 312 -16.20 -0.24 15.91
CA GLU A 312 -16.58 -0.52 14.53
C GLU A 312 -15.32 -0.82 13.73
N LEU A 313 -15.25 -2.03 13.17
CA LEU A 313 -14.18 -2.39 12.23
C LEU A 313 -14.46 -1.75 10.88
N THR A 314 -13.50 -1.00 10.38
CA THR A 314 -13.61 -0.31 9.08
C THR A 314 -12.95 -1.08 7.95
N ASP A 315 -11.89 -1.83 8.26
CA ASP A 315 -11.18 -2.69 7.31
C ASP A 315 -10.44 -3.82 8.04
N ALA A 316 -10.20 -4.95 7.35
CA ALA A 316 -9.46 -6.09 7.87
C ALA A 316 -8.87 -6.93 6.73
N ASP A 317 -7.62 -6.67 6.39
CA ASP A 317 -6.88 -7.44 5.39
C ASP A 317 -5.91 -8.42 6.08
N PRO A 318 -6.02 -9.72 5.83
CA PRO A 318 -5.17 -10.72 6.49
C PRO A 318 -3.74 -10.68 5.94
N PRO A 319 -2.73 -11.11 6.76
CA PRO A 319 -1.36 -11.19 6.27
C PRO A 319 -1.23 -12.23 5.16
N VAL A 320 -0.30 -11.97 4.25
CA VAL A 320 0.02 -12.86 3.14
C VAL A 320 1.51 -13.21 3.14
N GLU A 321 1.84 -14.43 2.72
CA GLU A 321 3.22 -14.87 2.53
C GLU A 321 3.61 -14.74 1.06
N MET A 322 4.87 -14.41 0.81
CA MET A 322 5.43 -14.39 -0.53
C MET A 322 5.84 -15.80 -0.98
N ASP A 323 5.77 -16.05 -2.29
CA ASP A 323 6.15 -17.35 -2.88
C ASP A 323 7.64 -17.63 -2.69
N ALA A 324 7.96 -18.74 -2.04
CA ALA A 324 9.32 -19.08 -1.66
C ALA A 324 10.24 -19.32 -2.88
N ALA A 325 9.70 -19.75 -4.01
CA ALA A 325 10.50 -19.99 -5.22
C ALA A 325 10.89 -18.65 -5.86
N ILE A 326 9.95 -17.70 -5.94
CA ILE A 326 10.23 -16.36 -6.49
C ILE A 326 11.14 -15.57 -5.55
N VAL A 327 10.92 -15.65 -4.23
CA VAL A 327 11.84 -15.09 -3.21
C VAL A 327 13.25 -15.58 -3.43
N ALA A 328 13.44 -16.89 -3.67
CA ALA A 328 14.76 -17.46 -3.95
C ALA A 328 15.37 -16.96 -5.29
N GLU A 329 14.54 -16.64 -6.30
CA GLU A 329 15.05 -16.03 -7.55
C GLU A 329 15.53 -14.59 -7.31
N LEU A 330 14.80 -13.80 -6.54
CA LEU A 330 15.22 -12.44 -6.14
C LEU A 330 16.56 -12.49 -5.38
N GLU A 331 16.71 -13.41 -4.42
CA GLU A 331 17.96 -13.61 -3.70
C GLU A 331 19.12 -13.98 -4.64
N ARG A 332 18.88 -14.91 -5.58
CA ARG A 332 19.87 -15.28 -6.58
C ARG A 332 20.26 -14.11 -7.50
N ALA A 333 19.27 -13.30 -7.87
CA ALA A 333 19.52 -12.12 -8.69
C ALA A 333 20.36 -11.08 -7.94
N ALA A 334 20.04 -10.79 -6.68
CA ALA A 334 20.81 -9.90 -5.82
C ALA A 334 22.25 -10.42 -5.64
N ALA A 335 22.42 -11.69 -5.33
CA ALA A 335 23.74 -12.31 -5.17
C ALA A 335 24.60 -12.26 -6.44
N ARG A 336 24.01 -12.44 -7.64
CA ARG A 336 24.73 -12.30 -8.91
C ARG A 336 25.27 -10.89 -9.14
N LEU A 337 24.61 -9.88 -8.59
CA LEU A 337 25.05 -8.49 -8.65
C LEU A 337 26.01 -8.10 -7.52
N GLY A 338 26.24 -9.00 -6.55
CA GLY A 338 27.05 -8.73 -5.36
C GLY A 338 26.35 -7.81 -4.36
N ALA A 339 25.03 -7.63 -4.49
CA ALA A 339 24.25 -6.77 -3.61
C ALA A 339 24.06 -7.43 -2.23
N THR A 340 24.13 -6.61 -1.18
CA THR A 340 23.74 -7.02 0.17
C THR A 340 22.22 -7.10 0.26
N ALA A 341 21.70 -8.23 0.73
CA ALA A 341 20.27 -8.49 0.74
C ALA A 341 19.78 -9.02 2.10
N ARG A 342 18.59 -8.59 2.51
CA ARG A 342 17.95 -9.01 3.75
C ARG A 342 16.54 -9.53 3.50
N ARG A 343 16.19 -10.66 4.11
CA ARG A 343 14.79 -11.08 4.24
C ARG A 343 14.07 -10.24 5.28
N MET A 344 12.90 -9.71 4.93
CA MET A 344 12.10 -8.89 5.83
C MET A 344 10.60 -8.93 5.46
N PRO A 345 9.69 -8.70 6.40
CA PRO A 345 8.29 -8.48 6.07
C PRO A 345 8.06 -7.04 5.56
N SER A 346 6.99 -6.83 4.79
CA SER A 346 6.43 -5.49 4.61
C SER A 346 5.53 -5.12 5.78
N GLY A 347 5.74 -3.95 6.36
CA GLY A 347 4.85 -3.34 7.35
C GLY A 347 3.69 -2.54 6.72
N ALA A 348 3.73 -2.28 5.41
CA ALA A 348 2.71 -1.58 4.64
C ALA A 348 1.89 -2.55 3.81
N GLY A 349 0.63 -2.18 3.46
CA GLY A 349 -0.16 -2.85 2.45
C GLY A 349 0.37 -2.50 1.06
N HIS A 350 0.17 -3.36 0.06
CA HIS A 350 0.55 -3.18 -1.33
C HIS A 350 -0.42 -3.96 -2.23
N ASP A 351 -0.47 -3.65 -3.52
CA ASP A 351 -1.26 -4.40 -4.49
C ASP A 351 -0.93 -5.91 -4.47
N ALA A 352 0.34 -6.25 -4.21
CA ALA A 352 0.80 -7.63 -4.00
C ALA A 352 0.01 -8.38 -2.92
N MET A 353 -0.52 -7.69 -1.90
CA MET A 353 -1.31 -8.29 -0.82
C MET A 353 -2.59 -8.95 -1.34
N LEU A 354 -3.22 -8.34 -2.33
CA LEU A 354 -4.44 -8.85 -2.95
C LEU A 354 -4.17 -9.92 -4.00
N ILE A 355 -3.01 -9.85 -4.66
CA ILE A 355 -2.63 -10.77 -5.74
C ILE A 355 -2.05 -12.09 -5.19
N ALA A 356 -1.27 -12.03 -4.11
CA ALA A 356 -0.58 -13.18 -3.52
C ALA A 356 -1.48 -14.39 -3.16
N PRO A 357 -2.75 -14.23 -2.71
CA PRO A 357 -3.64 -15.35 -2.48
C PRO A 357 -4.02 -16.16 -3.74
N HIS A 358 -3.81 -15.60 -4.93
CA HIS A 358 -4.27 -16.17 -6.19
C HIS A 358 -3.13 -16.76 -7.03
N VAL A 359 -1.95 -16.11 -7.03
CA VAL A 359 -0.80 -16.52 -7.86
C VAL A 359 0.51 -16.36 -7.10
N PRO A 360 1.56 -17.13 -7.46
CA PRO A 360 2.91 -16.92 -6.93
C PRO A 360 3.33 -15.46 -7.04
N THR A 361 3.64 -14.85 -5.89
CA THR A 361 3.89 -13.40 -5.77
C THR A 361 5.14 -13.16 -4.92
N ALA A 362 5.95 -12.18 -5.28
CA ALA A 362 7.03 -11.69 -4.44
C ALA A 362 7.24 -10.17 -4.59
N MET A 363 7.89 -9.58 -3.58
CA MET A 363 8.23 -8.17 -3.56
C MET A 363 9.72 -7.98 -3.23
N LEU A 364 10.25 -6.87 -3.73
CA LEU A 364 11.61 -6.41 -3.51
C LEU A 364 11.60 -4.98 -3.02
N PHE A 365 12.30 -4.69 -1.93
CA PHE A 365 12.49 -3.34 -1.42
C PHE A 365 13.86 -2.77 -1.74
N VAL A 366 13.90 -1.45 -1.89
CA VAL A 366 15.11 -0.64 -1.84
C VAL A 366 15.03 0.36 -0.67
N PRO A 367 16.18 0.82 -0.11
CA PRO A 367 16.20 1.65 1.06
C PRO A 367 15.47 2.98 0.89
N SER A 368 14.72 3.40 1.90
CA SER A 368 14.17 4.75 2.06
C SER A 368 15.06 5.56 2.99
N ARG A 369 15.56 6.72 2.54
CA ARG A 369 16.44 7.58 3.33
C ARG A 369 15.71 8.10 4.58
N GLY A 370 16.27 7.82 5.75
CA GLY A 370 15.64 8.11 7.04
C GLY A 370 14.36 7.32 7.32
N GLY A 371 13.98 6.38 6.46
CA GLY A 371 12.72 5.65 6.53
C GLY A 371 11.49 6.52 6.27
N ILE A 372 11.66 7.65 5.57
CA ILE A 372 10.59 8.62 5.31
C ILE A 372 9.80 8.17 4.08
N SER A 373 8.47 8.11 4.22
CA SER A 373 7.50 7.95 3.12
C SER A 373 6.24 8.79 3.40
N HIS A 374 5.35 8.92 2.43
CA HIS A 374 4.15 9.77 2.47
C HIS A 374 4.46 11.23 2.84
N SER A 375 5.59 11.74 2.34
CA SER A 375 6.13 13.05 2.66
C SER A 375 6.92 13.61 1.49
N PRO A 376 6.96 14.94 1.32
CA PRO A 376 7.85 15.59 0.34
C PRO A 376 9.35 15.28 0.55
N LEU A 377 9.71 14.84 1.76
CA LEU A 377 11.09 14.46 2.12
C LEU A 377 11.43 13.01 1.77
N GLU A 378 10.51 12.26 1.19
CA GLU A 378 10.74 10.90 0.73
C GLU A 378 11.87 10.87 -0.30
N LEU A 379 12.84 10.00 -0.07
CA LEU A 379 14.00 9.88 -0.93
C LEU A 379 14.56 8.46 -0.92
N THR A 380 14.80 7.94 -2.11
CA THR A 380 15.61 6.75 -2.37
C THR A 380 16.76 7.15 -3.27
N ASP A 381 17.97 6.70 -2.96
CA ASP A 381 19.13 7.03 -3.77
C ASP A 381 18.99 6.42 -5.17
N PRO A 382 19.35 7.19 -6.22
CA PRO A 382 19.22 6.71 -7.61
C PRO A 382 19.94 5.38 -7.89
N GLU A 383 21.03 5.12 -7.17
CA GLU A 383 21.79 3.87 -7.28
C GLU A 383 21.00 2.68 -6.72
N HIS A 384 20.22 2.87 -5.66
CA HIS A 384 19.34 1.84 -5.13
C HIS A 384 18.14 1.57 -6.04
N CYS A 385 17.55 2.61 -6.66
CA CYS A 385 16.51 2.42 -7.68
C CYS A 385 17.03 1.56 -8.84
N GLU A 386 18.23 1.90 -9.36
CA GLU A 386 18.87 1.15 -10.44
C GLU A 386 19.18 -0.29 -10.04
N LEU A 387 19.70 -0.51 -8.81
CA LEU A 387 19.98 -1.84 -8.30
C LEU A 387 18.70 -2.68 -8.16
N GLY A 388 17.63 -2.09 -7.61
CA GLY A 388 16.33 -2.73 -7.51
C GLY A 388 15.79 -3.18 -8.87
N VAL A 389 15.89 -2.34 -9.89
CA VAL A 389 15.53 -2.68 -11.28
C VAL A 389 16.37 -3.85 -11.81
N GLN A 390 17.68 -3.87 -11.56
CA GLN A 390 18.56 -4.93 -12.02
C GLN A 390 18.27 -6.27 -11.34
N VAL A 391 17.97 -6.27 -10.04
CA VAL A 391 17.54 -7.46 -9.29
C VAL A 391 16.20 -7.96 -9.83
N LEU A 392 15.22 -7.06 -10.00
CA LEU A 392 13.91 -7.39 -10.56
C LEU A 392 14.03 -8.00 -11.97
N ALA A 393 14.85 -7.39 -12.85
CA ALA A 393 15.09 -7.88 -14.19
C ALA A 393 15.75 -9.29 -14.18
N GLY A 394 16.66 -9.54 -13.24
CA GLY A 394 17.29 -10.84 -13.09
C GLY A 394 16.33 -11.94 -12.62
N ALA A 395 15.37 -11.62 -11.75
CA ALA A 395 14.31 -12.54 -11.35
C ALA A 395 13.30 -12.74 -12.49
N LEU A 396 12.87 -11.66 -13.15
CA LEU A 396 11.98 -11.73 -14.32
C LEU A 396 12.57 -12.65 -15.40
N GLU A 397 13.87 -12.48 -15.76
CA GLU A 397 14.56 -13.32 -16.75
C GLU A 397 14.47 -14.81 -16.40
N ALA A 398 14.59 -15.16 -15.12
CA ALA A 398 14.48 -16.55 -14.67
C ALA A 398 13.05 -17.10 -14.74
N LEU A 399 12.03 -16.24 -14.57
CA LEU A 399 10.62 -16.66 -14.62
C LEU A 399 10.08 -16.80 -16.04
N VAL A 400 10.65 -16.08 -17.00
CA VAL A 400 10.18 -16.07 -18.40
C VAL A 400 11.08 -16.85 -19.35
N GLY A 401 12.24 -17.31 -18.88
CA GLY A 401 13.29 -18.00 -19.67
C GLY A 401 13.16 -19.51 -19.87
#